data_6646c4881f74b2d76d8fb16ee047346a
#
_entry.id   6646c4881f74b2d76d8fb16ee047346a
#
_cell.length_a   1.000
_cell.length_b   1.000
_cell.length_c   1.000
_cell.angle_alpha   90.00
_cell.angle_beta   90.00
_cell.angle_gamma   90.00
#
_symmetry.space_group_name_H-M   'P 1'
#
loop_
_entity.id
_entity.type
_entity.pdbx_description
1 polymer ?
#
loop_
_entity_poly.entity_id
_entity_poly.type
_entity_poly.pdbx_seq_one_letter_code
_entity_poly.pdbx_strand_id
1 'polypeptide(L)'
;MSTSSEVIFTNAIYSGIIRHERYVDAKHRFDYRMFCLWLKVSEVDQPSLKWPGVGRGAFGVVTVRAEDYMAGRAEKTLNHRLKAEIQDKTGIVWEGEAYLLAQPRYFGFIMNPLSLYYCYDTAGSLVFVVGEITNTPWGERHCYVFSISAQDGQKADTFELAKEFHVSPFLPMNMQYTWRFTKPGNRLAVGIWNHKEGRLDFEAHMTLERARLNGFNMMTNLIKMPLMTWKIWFGIYLNAGILYAIKRVTFYSHPKKSTNDKGAS
;
A
#
# COMPACT_ATOMS: atom_id res chain seq x y z
N MET A 1 -0.53 19.87 25.59
CA MET A 1 -0.22 19.74 24.14
C MET A 1 0.45 18.39 23.98
N SER A 2 -0.24 17.39 23.44
CA SER A 2 0.36 16.07 23.12
C SER A 2 1.44 16.28 22.06
N THR A 3 2.65 15.82 22.30
CA THR A 3 3.76 15.96 21.37
C THR A 3 3.45 15.22 20.07
N SER A 4 3.89 15.74 18.93
CA SER A 4 3.61 15.14 17.59
C SER A 4 3.99 13.67 17.50
N SER A 5 4.89 13.16 18.34
CA SER A 5 5.34 11.78 18.40
C SER A 5 4.32 10.81 19.02
N GLU A 6 3.56 11.20 20.04
CA GLU A 6 2.54 10.32 20.65
C GLU A 6 1.36 10.06 19.72
N VAL A 7 1.06 10.99 18.83
CA VAL A 7 -0.10 10.92 17.93
C VAL A 7 0.04 9.77 16.91
N ILE A 8 1.23 9.46 16.44
CA ILE A 8 1.44 8.44 15.38
C ILE A 8 1.25 7.01 15.87
N PHE A 9 1.40 6.75 17.17
CA PHE A 9 1.26 5.44 17.80
C PHE A 9 -0.18 5.08 18.21
N THR A 10 -1.17 5.82 17.69
CA THR A 10 -2.59 5.51 17.86
C THR A 10 -3.24 5.18 16.53
N ASN A 11 -4.23 4.28 16.55
CA ASN A 11 -5.01 3.97 15.36
C ASN A 11 -5.72 5.21 14.82
N ALA A 12 -5.81 5.30 13.49
CA ALA A 12 -6.31 6.48 12.81
C ALA A 12 -6.99 6.16 11.48
N ILE A 13 -7.65 7.16 10.91
CA ILE A 13 -8.07 7.20 9.53
C ILE A 13 -7.16 8.19 8.82
N TYR A 14 -6.62 7.80 7.68
CA TYR A 14 -5.94 8.70 6.75
C TYR A 14 -6.78 8.85 5.51
N SER A 15 -7.19 10.05 5.17
CA SER A 15 -8.05 10.31 4.00
C SER A 15 -7.47 11.40 3.10
N GLY A 16 -7.64 11.25 1.80
CA GLY A 16 -7.09 12.20 0.85
C GLY A 16 -7.23 11.77 -0.59
N ILE A 17 -6.21 12.02 -1.39
CA ILE A 17 -6.21 11.84 -2.83
C ILE A 17 -5.00 10.99 -3.24
N ILE A 18 -5.24 10.06 -4.14
CA ILE A 18 -4.20 9.43 -4.96
C ILE A 18 -4.33 9.93 -6.39
N ARG A 19 -3.20 10.33 -6.97
CA ARG A 19 -3.07 10.79 -8.36
C ARG A 19 -2.17 9.83 -9.11
N HIS A 20 -2.56 9.51 -10.34
CA HIS A 20 -1.76 8.78 -11.28
C HIS A 20 -1.58 9.64 -12.53
N GLU A 21 -0.36 9.73 -13.02
CA GLU A 21 -0.05 10.49 -14.23
C GLU A 21 0.91 9.72 -15.11
N ARG A 22 0.53 9.55 -16.38
CA ARG A 22 1.32 8.91 -17.41
C ARG A 22 1.78 9.96 -18.40
N TYR A 23 3.07 9.93 -18.77
CA TYR A 23 3.69 10.92 -19.64
C TYR A 23 4.00 10.40 -21.04
N VAL A 24 4.12 9.08 -21.20
CA VAL A 24 4.64 8.42 -22.42
C VAL A 24 3.54 7.61 -23.11
N ASP A 25 3.67 7.44 -24.42
CA ASP A 25 2.72 6.86 -25.38
C ASP A 25 1.44 7.69 -25.50
N ALA A 26 0.79 7.97 -24.38
CA ALA A 26 -0.35 8.89 -24.33
C ALA A 26 -0.45 9.51 -22.93
N LYS A 27 -0.45 10.84 -22.87
CA LYS A 27 -0.70 11.54 -21.60
C LYS A 27 -2.05 11.14 -21.04
N HIS A 28 -2.03 10.68 -19.78
CA HIS A 28 -3.25 10.26 -19.08
C HIS A 28 -3.10 10.49 -17.60
N ARG A 29 -4.05 11.22 -17.02
CA ARG A 29 -4.10 11.53 -15.60
C ARG A 29 -5.47 11.23 -15.04
N PHE A 30 -5.49 10.67 -13.82
CA PHE A 30 -6.70 10.49 -13.04
C PHE A 30 -6.40 10.56 -11.55
N ASP A 31 -7.37 11.04 -10.80
CA ASP A 31 -7.31 11.23 -9.37
C ASP A 31 -8.45 10.45 -8.70
N TYR A 32 -8.19 9.83 -7.54
CA TYR A 32 -9.22 9.22 -6.70
C TYR A 32 -9.18 9.83 -5.31
N ARG A 33 -10.35 10.04 -4.72
CA ARG A 33 -10.47 10.23 -3.28
C ARG A 33 -10.52 8.87 -2.60
N MET A 34 -9.76 8.72 -1.53
CA MET A 34 -9.68 7.47 -0.79
C MET A 34 -9.45 7.72 0.69
N PHE A 35 -9.74 6.71 1.51
CA PHE A 35 -9.23 6.65 2.86
C PHE A 35 -8.57 5.30 3.12
N CYS A 36 -7.58 5.32 3.99
CA CYS A 36 -6.90 4.17 4.55
C CYS A 36 -7.10 4.14 6.06
N LEU A 37 -7.01 2.95 6.63
CA LEU A 37 -6.89 2.78 8.06
C LEU A 37 -5.40 2.69 8.41
N TRP A 38 -5.02 3.36 9.49
CA TRP A 38 -3.74 3.25 10.15
C TRP A 38 -3.95 2.43 11.40
N LEU A 39 -3.51 1.19 11.38
CA LEU A 39 -3.80 0.21 12.44
C LEU A 39 -2.52 -0.43 12.92
N LYS A 40 -2.40 -0.59 14.23
CA LYS A 40 -1.36 -1.37 14.84
C LYS A 40 -1.43 -2.82 14.36
N VAL A 41 -0.32 -3.37 13.82
CA VAL A 41 -0.31 -4.70 13.19
C VAL A 41 -0.67 -5.80 14.20
N SER A 42 -0.11 -5.72 15.41
CA SER A 42 -0.42 -6.67 16.48
C SER A 42 -1.91 -6.67 16.89
N GLU A 43 -2.63 -5.54 16.68
CA GLU A 43 -4.06 -5.46 16.93
C GLU A 43 -4.89 -6.04 15.78
N VAL A 44 -4.40 -5.99 14.55
CA VAL A 44 -5.08 -6.62 13.39
C VAL A 44 -5.20 -8.13 13.59
N ASP A 45 -4.22 -8.74 14.22
CA ASP A 45 -4.20 -10.17 14.55
C ASP A 45 -5.15 -10.57 15.70
N GLN A 46 -5.70 -9.61 16.47
CA GLN A 46 -6.55 -9.88 17.62
C GLN A 46 -8.04 -9.88 17.24
N PRO A 47 -8.71 -11.04 17.16
CA PRO A 47 -10.09 -11.11 16.71
C PRO A 47 -11.10 -10.46 17.68
N SER A 48 -10.77 -10.33 18.96
CA SER A 48 -11.62 -9.72 19.99
C SER A 48 -11.59 -8.19 20.03
N LEU A 49 -10.56 -7.57 19.44
CA LEU A 49 -10.41 -6.12 19.46
C LEU A 49 -11.42 -5.46 18.50
N LYS A 50 -12.13 -4.45 18.98
CA LYS A 50 -13.10 -3.68 18.21
C LYS A 50 -12.59 -2.26 17.99
N TRP A 51 -12.68 -1.79 16.74
CA TRP A 51 -12.43 -0.41 16.42
C TRP A 51 -13.73 0.32 16.07
N PRO A 52 -13.91 1.58 16.50
CA PRO A 52 -15.12 2.33 16.21
C PRO A 52 -15.41 2.43 14.71
N GLY A 53 -16.56 1.92 14.29
CA GLY A 53 -17.00 1.95 12.87
C GLY A 53 -16.31 0.94 11.95
N VAL A 54 -15.46 0.06 12.47
CA VAL A 54 -14.81 -1.01 11.70
C VAL A 54 -15.21 -2.35 12.24
N GLY A 55 -15.86 -3.15 11.39
CA GLY A 55 -16.24 -4.52 11.70
C GLY A 55 -15.10 -5.52 11.49
N ARG A 56 -15.27 -6.70 12.08
CA ARG A 56 -14.44 -7.88 11.86
C ARG A 56 -15.30 -9.01 11.33
N GLY A 57 -14.75 -9.83 10.44
CA GLY A 57 -15.50 -10.94 9.84
C GLY A 57 -16.22 -10.58 8.54
N ALA A 58 -17.27 -11.37 8.20
CA ALA A 58 -17.95 -11.27 6.91
C ALA A 58 -18.90 -10.07 6.80
N PHE A 59 -19.42 -9.59 7.93
CA PHE A 59 -20.50 -8.61 7.96
C PHE A 59 -20.02 -7.29 8.53
N GLY A 60 -20.20 -6.22 7.77
CA GLY A 60 -19.88 -4.85 8.13
C GLY A 60 -19.67 -3.97 6.90
N VAL A 61 -20.02 -2.70 7.02
CA VAL A 61 -19.79 -1.73 5.94
C VAL A 61 -18.30 -1.59 5.66
N VAL A 62 -17.51 -1.50 6.74
CA VAL A 62 -16.03 -1.49 6.68
C VAL A 62 -15.51 -2.63 7.54
N THR A 63 -14.62 -3.45 6.97
CA THR A 63 -14.00 -4.57 7.71
C THR A 63 -12.52 -4.68 7.41
N VAL A 64 -11.76 -5.23 8.36
CA VAL A 64 -10.33 -5.54 8.23
C VAL A 64 -10.10 -6.98 8.67
N ARG A 65 -9.32 -7.71 7.88
CA ARG A 65 -8.94 -9.10 8.15
C ARG A 65 -7.45 -9.28 7.92
N ALA A 66 -6.78 -9.96 8.84
CA ALA A 66 -5.34 -10.22 8.71
C ALA A 66 -4.98 -11.01 7.45
N GLU A 67 -5.89 -11.89 6.99
CA GLU A 67 -5.71 -12.72 5.80
C GLU A 67 -5.63 -11.92 4.49
N ASP A 68 -6.09 -10.68 4.50
CA ASP A 68 -6.07 -9.80 3.33
C ASP A 68 -4.68 -9.24 3.03
N TYR A 69 -3.75 -9.35 3.97
CA TYR A 69 -2.44 -8.73 3.93
C TYR A 69 -1.33 -9.78 3.98
N MET A 70 -0.29 -9.57 3.17
CA MET A 70 0.82 -10.54 3.01
C MET A 70 0.33 -11.98 2.81
N ALA A 71 -0.77 -12.15 2.05
CA ALA A 71 -1.33 -13.45 1.76
C ALA A 71 -0.36 -14.25 0.88
N GLY A 72 -0.25 -15.55 1.17
CA GLY A 72 0.70 -16.46 0.50
C GLY A 72 1.90 -16.81 1.36
N ARG A 73 2.13 -16.14 2.50
CA ARG A 73 3.10 -16.56 3.50
C ARG A 73 2.50 -17.60 4.47
N ALA A 74 3.35 -18.50 4.95
CA ALA A 74 2.93 -19.62 5.81
C ALA A 74 2.63 -19.22 7.26
N GLU A 75 3.15 -18.09 7.73
CA GLU A 75 3.03 -17.63 9.10
C GLU A 75 1.58 -17.25 9.43
N LYS A 76 1.12 -17.68 10.62
CA LYS A 76 -0.29 -17.55 11.01
C LYS A 76 -0.75 -16.10 11.22
N THR A 77 0.09 -15.25 11.80
CA THR A 77 -0.25 -13.87 12.12
C THR A 77 0.37 -12.90 11.15
N LEU A 78 -0.28 -11.75 10.93
CA LEU A 78 0.25 -10.68 10.07
C LEU A 78 1.59 -10.16 10.61
N ASN A 79 1.72 -10.05 11.93
CA ASN A 79 2.97 -9.63 12.56
C ASN A 79 4.13 -10.59 12.26
N HIS A 80 3.91 -11.89 12.33
CA HIS A 80 4.95 -12.88 12.00
C HIS A 80 5.27 -12.86 10.50
N ARG A 81 4.27 -12.73 9.62
CA ARG A 81 4.49 -12.57 8.18
C ARG A 81 5.37 -11.37 7.86
N LEU A 82 5.09 -10.23 8.52
CA LEU A 82 5.88 -9.01 8.34
C LEU A 82 7.32 -9.17 8.81
N LYS A 83 7.53 -9.77 10.00
CA LYS A 83 8.88 -10.05 10.52
C LYS A 83 9.68 -10.98 9.60
N ALA A 84 9.05 -12.05 9.13
CA ALA A 84 9.67 -12.98 8.20
C ALA A 84 10.01 -12.33 6.86
N GLU A 85 9.11 -11.47 6.30
CA GLU A 85 9.39 -10.72 5.06
C GLU A 85 10.61 -9.80 5.20
N ILE A 86 10.71 -9.06 6.32
CA ILE A 86 11.86 -8.20 6.59
C ILE A 86 13.13 -9.05 6.71
N GLN A 87 13.10 -10.15 7.47
CA GLN A 87 14.26 -11.03 7.65
C GLN A 87 14.72 -11.66 6.33
N ASP A 88 13.79 -12.16 5.51
CA ASP A 88 14.11 -12.77 4.22
C ASP A 88 14.75 -11.77 3.24
N LYS A 89 14.29 -10.51 3.24
CA LYS A 89 14.78 -9.49 2.32
C LYS A 89 16.04 -8.77 2.79
N THR A 90 16.26 -8.66 4.11
CA THR A 90 17.34 -7.83 4.69
C THR A 90 18.36 -8.62 5.48
N GLY A 91 18.04 -9.86 5.89
CA GLY A 91 18.84 -10.64 6.85
C GLY A 91 18.70 -10.16 8.31
N ILE A 92 17.90 -9.11 8.57
CA ILE A 92 17.78 -8.49 9.89
C ILE A 92 16.58 -9.08 10.62
N VAL A 93 16.81 -9.59 11.84
CA VAL A 93 15.74 -9.94 12.77
C VAL A 93 15.24 -8.64 13.42
N TRP A 94 14.07 -8.17 12.94
CA TRP A 94 13.49 -6.95 13.46
C TRP A 94 12.58 -7.23 14.65
N GLU A 95 12.78 -6.44 15.72
CA GLU A 95 11.90 -6.41 16.88
C GLU A 95 11.32 -5.02 17.08
N GLY A 96 10.03 -4.96 17.37
CA GLY A 96 9.34 -3.71 17.57
C GLY A 96 7.86 -3.78 17.19
N GLU A 97 7.29 -2.63 16.86
CA GLU A 97 5.87 -2.50 16.52
C GLU A 97 5.69 -1.91 15.14
N ALA A 98 4.70 -2.42 14.40
CA ALA A 98 4.39 -1.90 13.08
C ALA A 98 2.97 -1.35 13.00
N TYR A 99 2.79 -0.39 12.09
CA TYR A 99 1.49 0.17 11.72
C TYR A 99 1.21 -0.07 10.25
N LEU A 100 0.06 -0.66 9.97
CA LEU A 100 -0.46 -0.91 8.64
C LEU A 100 -1.26 0.30 8.16
N LEU A 101 -0.89 0.87 7.04
CA LEU A 101 -1.68 1.82 6.26
C LEU A 101 -2.26 1.10 5.05
N ALA A 102 -3.55 0.82 5.06
CA ALA A 102 -4.18 0.08 3.98
C ALA A 102 -5.67 0.44 3.83
N GLN A 103 -6.20 0.22 2.63
CA GLN A 103 -7.63 0.32 2.37
C GLN A 103 -8.35 -0.87 3.02
N PRO A 104 -9.46 -0.63 3.73
CA PRO A 104 -10.26 -1.70 4.31
C PRO A 104 -11.15 -2.37 3.26
N ARG A 105 -11.74 -3.51 3.60
CA ARG A 105 -12.89 -4.05 2.87
C ARG A 105 -14.08 -3.11 2.98
N TYR A 106 -14.81 -2.98 1.90
CA TYR A 106 -16.04 -2.22 1.83
C TYR A 106 -17.17 -3.15 1.40
N PHE A 107 -18.15 -3.38 2.27
CA PHE A 107 -19.20 -4.40 2.07
C PHE A 107 -18.63 -5.77 1.68
N GLY A 108 -17.59 -6.21 2.38
CA GLY A 108 -16.92 -7.49 2.13
C GLY A 108 -15.97 -7.52 0.93
N PHE A 109 -16.00 -6.52 0.03
CA PHE A 109 -15.11 -6.43 -1.12
C PHE A 109 -13.84 -5.67 -0.77
N ILE A 110 -12.67 -6.21 -1.16
CA ILE A 110 -11.37 -5.55 -1.01
C ILE A 110 -10.80 -5.18 -2.38
N MET A 111 -10.32 -3.95 -2.48
CA MET A 111 -9.47 -3.47 -3.54
C MET A 111 -8.40 -2.60 -2.90
N ASN A 112 -7.24 -3.18 -2.67
CA ASN A 112 -6.13 -2.56 -1.96
C ASN A 112 -4.83 -2.79 -2.75
N PRO A 113 -4.56 -1.97 -3.79
CA PRO A 113 -3.38 -2.13 -4.64
C PRO A 113 -2.05 -1.91 -3.91
N LEU A 114 -2.06 -1.15 -2.81
CA LEU A 114 -0.89 -0.83 -2.02
C LEU A 114 -1.22 -0.85 -0.53
N SER A 115 -0.54 -1.72 0.23
CA SER A 115 -0.43 -1.66 1.68
C SER A 115 0.95 -1.17 2.07
N LEU A 116 1.05 -0.33 3.09
CA LEU A 116 2.31 0.13 3.65
C LEU A 116 2.39 -0.26 5.13
N TYR A 117 3.54 -0.81 5.52
CA TYR A 117 3.82 -1.15 6.90
C TYR A 117 4.97 -0.27 7.38
N TYR A 118 4.71 0.56 8.36
CA TYR A 118 5.69 1.41 9.01
C TYR A 118 6.19 0.72 10.27
N CYS A 119 7.43 0.26 10.25
CA CYS A 119 8.02 -0.59 11.29
C CYS A 119 8.94 0.24 12.18
N TYR A 120 8.62 0.28 13.45
CA TYR A 120 9.36 1.00 14.47
C TYR A 120 10.14 0.02 15.33
N ASP A 121 11.32 0.39 15.78
CA ASP A 121 12.09 -0.38 16.76
C ASP A 121 11.51 -0.22 18.18
N THR A 122 12.14 -0.87 19.14
CA THR A 122 11.73 -0.81 20.56
C THR A 122 11.94 0.55 21.20
N ALA A 123 12.76 1.43 20.58
CA ALA A 123 12.96 2.81 20.98
C ALA A 123 11.95 3.78 20.33
N GLY A 124 11.07 3.28 19.43
CA GLY A 124 10.08 4.07 18.72
C GLY A 124 10.62 4.82 17.49
N SER A 125 11.80 4.45 16.99
CA SER A 125 12.36 4.99 15.75
C SER A 125 11.85 4.20 14.56
N LEU A 126 11.46 4.89 13.47
CA LEU A 126 11.08 4.23 12.22
C LEU A 126 12.33 3.64 11.57
N VAL A 127 12.36 2.31 11.39
CA VAL A 127 13.53 1.57 10.86
C VAL A 127 13.27 0.90 9.53
N PHE A 128 12.02 0.51 9.24
CA PHE A 128 11.64 -0.02 7.94
C PHE A 128 10.31 0.55 7.47
N VAL A 129 10.17 0.66 6.15
CA VAL A 129 8.87 0.74 5.48
C VAL A 129 8.77 -0.46 4.54
N VAL A 130 7.67 -1.21 4.64
CA VAL A 130 7.40 -2.32 3.72
C VAL A 130 6.23 -1.94 2.85
N GLY A 131 6.42 -1.98 1.53
CA GLY A 131 5.37 -1.74 0.55
C GLY A 131 4.91 -3.04 -0.09
N GLU A 132 3.71 -3.52 0.25
CA GLU A 132 3.05 -4.64 -0.40
C GLU A 132 2.21 -4.15 -1.56
N ILE A 133 2.58 -4.52 -2.78
CA ILE A 133 1.84 -4.20 -4.00
C ILE A 133 1.04 -5.42 -4.45
N THR A 134 -0.24 -5.20 -4.78
CA THR A 134 -1.10 -6.21 -5.40
C THR A 134 -1.41 -5.77 -6.83
N ASN A 135 -1.09 -6.59 -7.83
CA ASN A 135 -1.43 -6.29 -9.19
C ASN A 135 -2.88 -6.66 -9.53
N THR A 136 -3.43 -5.94 -10.49
CA THR A 136 -4.77 -6.19 -11.03
C THR A 136 -4.65 -6.45 -12.54
N PRO A 137 -5.23 -7.50 -13.10
CA PRO A 137 -6.26 -8.41 -12.55
C PRO A 137 -5.74 -9.71 -11.92
N TRP A 138 -4.43 -9.96 -11.92
CA TRP A 138 -3.86 -11.28 -11.57
C TRP A 138 -3.88 -11.59 -10.08
N GLY A 139 -3.98 -10.56 -9.21
CA GLY A 139 -4.02 -10.73 -7.76
C GLY A 139 -2.69 -11.19 -7.15
N GLU A 140 -1.61 -11.12 -7.90
CA GLU A 140 -0.26 -11.43 -7.41
C GLU A 140 0.24 -10.32 -6.50
N ARG A 141 1.15 -10.66 -5.58
CA ARG A 141 1.68 -9.74 -4.58
C ARG A 141 3.19 -9.74 -4.58
N HIS A 142 3.75 -8.59 -4.27
CA HIS A 142 5.18 -8.41 -4.10
C HIS A 142 5.45 -7.38 -3.00
N CYS A 143 6.43 -7.66 -2.15
CA CYS A 143 6.85 -6.76 -1.08
C CYS A 143 8.22 -6.15 -1.38
N TYR A 144 8.30 -4.83 -1.25
CA TYR A 144 9.55 -4.07 -1.22
C TYR A 144 9.82 -3.67 0.23
N VAL A 145 11.04 -3.93 0.70
CA VAL A 145 11.48 -3.57 2.06
C VAL A 145 12.49 -2.43 1.95
N PHE A 146 12.18 -1.30 2.60
CA PHE A 146 13.01 -0.11 2.61
C PHE A 146 13.59 0.10 4.01
N SER A 147 14.92 0.06 4.14
CA SER A 147 15.61 0.38 5.39
C SER A 147 15.71 1.88 5.55
N ILE A 148 15.10 2.42 6.60
CA ILE A 148 15.10 3.84 6.90
C ILE A 148 16.34 4.17 7.71
N SER A 149 17.20 5.04 7.17
CA SER A 149 18.34 5.55 7.94
C SER A 149 17.87 6.68 8.84
N ALA A 150 18.25 6.60 10.12
CA ALA A 150 17.97 7.65 11.09
C ALA A 150 18.85 8.88 10.81
N GLN A 151 18.55 9.63 9.76
CA GLN A 151 19.16 10.95 9.55
C GLN A 151 18.23 12.00 10.20
N ASP A 152 18.72 12.63 11.24
CA ASP A 152 18.00 13.72 11.91
C ASP A 152 17.72 14.85 10.91
N GLY A 153 16.45 15.27 10.89
CA GLY A 153 15.99 16.41 10.09
C GLY A 153 15.45 16.11 8.70
N GLN A 154 15.57 14.88 8.16
CA GLN A 154 14.93 14.54 6.88
C GLN A 154 13.41 14.41 7.03
N LYS A 155 12.67 15.16 6.20
CA LYS A 155 11.20 15.10 6.16
C LYS A 155 10.67 13.93 5.34
N ALA A 156 11.50 13.33 4.49
CA ALA A 156 11.13 12.22 3.62
C ALA A 156 12.36 11.41 3.21
N ASP A 157 12.21 10.09 3.12
CA ASP A 157 13.23 9.17 2.63
C ASP A 157 12.94 8.81 1.16
N THR A 158 13.99 8.74 0.34
CA THR A 158 13.90 8.43 -1.10
C THR A 158 14.74 7.21 -1.41
N PHE A 159 14.19 6.26 -2.17
CA PHE A 159 14.81 5.00 -2.55
C PHE A 159 14.72 4.78 -4.04
N GLU A 160 15.81 4.36 -4.65
CA GLU A 160 15.89 3.96 -6.05
C GLU A 160 16.10 2.46 -6.13
N LEU A 161 15.31 1.78 -6.96
CA LEU A 161 15.37 0.33 -7.12
C LEU A 161 14.92 -0.09 -8.53
N ALA A 162 15.40 -1.25 -8.97
CA ALA A 162 14.88 -1.86 -10.18
C ALA A 162 13.42 -2.31 -9.99
N LYS A 163 12.63 -2.23 -11.05
CA LYS A 163 11.28 -2.77 -11.02
C LYS A 163 11.33 -4.30 -11.05
N GLU A 164 10.94 -4.94 -9.96
CA GLU A 164 10.94 -6.40 -9.81
C GLU A 164 9.56 -7.03 -10.07
N PHE A 165 8.49 -6.23 -10.11
CA PHE A 165 7.13 -6.73 -10.13
C PHE A 165 6.28 -6.13 -11.27
N HIS A 166 5.53 -6.99 -11.97
CA HIS A 166 4.64 -6.59 -13.07
C HIS A 166 3.31 -6.07 -12.53
N VAL A 167 3.25 -4.79 -12.20
CA VAL A 167 2.08 -4.15 -11.58
C VAL A 167 0.97 -3.86 -12.60
N SER A 168 1.35 -3.50 -13.82
CA SER A 168 0.41 -3.05 -14.85
C SER A 168 0.83 -3.55 -16.23
N PRO A 169 -0.10 -4.01 -17.06
CA PRO A 169 0.19 -4.46 -18.42
C PRO A 169 0.58 -3.31 -19.37
N PHE A 170 0.53 -2.07 -18.90
CA PHE A 170 0.90 -0.90 -19.72
C PHE A 170 2.27 -0.30 -19.35
N LEU A 171 3.03 -0.96 -18.48
CA LEU A 171 4.37 -0.55 -18.07
C LEU A 171 5.34 -1.73 -18.21
N PRO A 172 6.44 -1.58 -18.96
CA PRO A 172 7.43 -2.66 -19.13
C PRO A 172 8.13 -3.00 -17.80
N MET A 173 8.88 -4.11 -17.79
CA MET A 173 9.63 -4.52 -16.59
C MET A 173 10.98 -3.80 -16.46
N ASN A 174 11.62 -3.44 -17.58
CA ASN A 174 12.91 -2.76 -17.60
C ASN A 174 12.80 -1.26 -17.23
N MET A 175 12.39 -1.00 -16.00
CA MET A 175 12.21 0.35 -15.46
C MET A 175 12.89 0.47 -14.10
N GLN A 176 13.18 1.68 -13.71
CA GLN A 176 13.62 2.05 -12.38
C GLN A 176 12.47 2.70 -11.61
N TYR A 177 12.31 2.29 -10.36
CA TYR A 177 11.39 2.90 -9.41
C TYR A 177 12.15 3.87 -8.52
N THR A 178 11.60 5.05 -8.33
CA THR A 178 11.95 5.93 -7.22
C THR A 178 10.76 5.97 -6.28
N TRP A 179 10.97 5.57 -5.02
CA TRP A 179 9.95 5.65 -3.97
C TRP A 179 10.34 6.74 -2.98
N ARG A 180 9.35 7.50 -2.54
CA ARG A 180 9.55 8.52 -1.52
C ARG A 180 8.46 8.43 -0.47
N PHE A 181 8.87 8.39 0.80
CA PHE A 181 7.98 8.33 1.95
C PHE A 181 8.22 9.53 2.84
N THR A 182 7.15 10.23 3.25
CA THR A 182 7.25 11.15 4.38
C THR A 182 7.09 10.37 5.69
N LYS A 183 7.70 10.85 6.77
CA LYS A 183 7.44 10.31 8.10
C LYS A 183 5.95 10.48 8.43
N PRO A 184 5.29 9.45 9.01
CA PRO A 184 3.88 9.55 9.40
C PRO A 184 3.65 10.67 10.42
N GLY A 185 2.53 11.38 10.28
CA GLY A 185 2.15 12.50 11.12
C GLY A 185 0.72 12.95 10.81
N ASN A 186 0.40 14.23 11.02
CA ASN A 186 -0.89 14.80 10.62
C ASN A 186 -1.12 14.74 9.09
N ARG A 187 -0.04 14.72 8.33
CA ARG A 187 -0.04 14.45 6.89
C ARG A 187 0.92 13.32 6.58
N LEU A 188 0.57 12.53 5.60
CA LEU A 188 1.39 11.45 5.07
C LEU A 188 1.37 11.54 3.55
N ALA A 189 2.54 11.47 2.93
CA ALA A 189 2.66 11.44 1.48
C ALA A 189 3.57 10.29 1.05
N VAL A 190 3.17 9.66 -0.05
CA VAL A 190 3.94 8.62 -0.73
C VAL A 190 3.97 8.94 -2.21
N GLY A 191 5.15 8.91 -2.79
CA GLY A 191 5.35 9.08 -4.23
C GLY A 191 6.08 7.88 -4.82
N ILE A 192 5.66 7.47 -6.01
CA ILE A 192 6.30 6.41 -6.80
C ILE A 192 6.48 6.95 -8.21
N TRP A 193 7.72 6.98 -8.69
CA TRP A 193 8.07 7.39 -10.04
C TRP A 193 8.68 6.23 -10.79
N ASN A 194 8.26 6.04 -12.03
CA ASN A 194 8.75 5.00 -12.91
C ASN A 194 9.55 5.64 -14.05
N HIS A 195 10.84 5.35 -14.07
CA HIS A 195 11.76 5.87 -15.09
C HIS A 195 12.19 4.75 -16.04
N LYS A 196 12.27 5.07 -17.31
CA LYS A 196 12.91 4.23 -18.34
C LYS A 196 13.99 5.04 -19.04
N GLU A 197 15.24 4.55 -18.99
CA GLU A 197 16.37 5.21 -19.64
C GLU A 197 16.50 6.70 -19.25
N GLY A 198 16.30 7.00 -17.95
CA GLY A 198 16.35 8.37 -17.40
C GLY A 198 15.12 9.23 -17.64
N ARG A 199 14.15 8.77 -18.45
CA ARG A 199 12.90 9.50 -18.72
C ARG A 199 11.80 9.06 -17.77
N LEU A 200 11.05 10.03 -17.22
CA LEU A 200 9.85 9.76 -16.41
C LEU A 200 8.68 9.32 -17.31
N ASP A 201 8.24 8.10 -17.14
CA ASP A 201 7.13 7.51 -17.91
C ASP A 201 5.80 7.55 -17.16
N PHE A 202 5.85 7.37 -15.84
CA PHE A 202 4.65 7.31 -14.99
C PHE A 202 4.98 7.74 -13.57
N GLU A 203 4.00 8.36 -12.90
CA GLU A 203 4.07 8.64 -11.47
C GLU A 203 2.73 8.37 -10.77
N ALA A 204 2.83 8.02 -9.50
CA ALA A 204 1.71 7.91 -8.57
C ALA A 204 2.03 8.67 -7.28
N HIS A 205 1.12 9.54 -6.87
CA HIS A 205 1.24 10.33 -5.65
C HIS A 205 0.02 10.15 -4.77
N MET A 206 0.26 9.78 -3.53
CA MET A 206 -0.76 9.69 -2.49
C MET A 206 -0.47 10.74 -1.43
N THR A 207 -1.47 11.57 -1.12
CA THR A 207 -1.39 12.57 -0.04
C THR A 207 -2.62 12.42 0.85
N LEU A 208 -2.39 12.16 2.12
CA LEU A 208 -3.42 11.83 3.09
C LEU A 208 -3.30 12.73 4.33
N GLU A 209 -4.45 13.05 4.92
CA GLU A 209 -4.58 13.76 6.19
C GLU A 209 -5.14 12.84 7.27
N ARG A 210 -4.57 12.95 8.46
CA ARG A 210 -4.88 12.10 9.60
C ARG A 210 -6.12 12.62 10.35
N ALA A 211 -7.01 11.70 10.69
CA ALA A 211 -8.12 11.92 11.61
C ALA A 211 -8.18 10.79 12.66
N ARG A 212 -8.73 11.07 13.83
CA ARG A 212 -8.95 10.05 14.87
C ARG A 212 -9.86 8.94 14.34
N LEU A 213 -9.54 7.69 14.67
CA LEU A 213 -10.40 6.55 14.40
C LEU A 213 -11.56 6.55 15.43
N ASN A 214 -12.71 7.08 15.01
CA ASN A 214 -13.95 7.07 15.77
C ASN A 214 -15.15 6.92 14.82
N GLY A 215 -16.33 6.64 15.37
CA GLY A 215 -17.53 6.41 14.59
C GLY A 215 -17.96 7.61 13.74
N PHE A 216 -17.79 8.83 14.25
CA PHE A 216 -18.14 10.06 13.51
C PHE A 216 -17.25 10.26 12.29
N ASN A 217 -15.93 10.18 12.45
CA ASN A 217 -14.98 10.30 11.35
C ASN A 217 -15.13 9.16 10.34
N MET A 218 -15.41 7.94 10.81
CA MET A 218 -15.69 6.81 9.93
C MET A 218 -16.94 7.09 9.09
N MET A 219 -18.05 7.46 9.71
CA MET A 219 -19.29 7.79 9.00
C MET A 219 -19.08 8.94 8.00
N THR A 220 -18.34 9.96 8.39
CA THR A 220 -18.02 11.10 7.50
C THR A 220 -17.27 10.62 6.26
N ASN A 221 -16.27 9.71 6.39
CA ASN A 221 -15.55 9.16 5.25
C ASN A 221 -16.45 8.27 4.38
N LEU A 222 -17.33 7.47 4.99
CA LEU A 222 -18.28 6.64 4.26
C LEU A 222 -19.26 7.47 3.42
N ILE A 223 -19.74 8.58 3.96
CA ILE A 223 -20.64 9.50 3.23
C ILE A 223 -19.89 10.24 2.10
N LYS A 224 -18.68 10.73 2.37
CA LYS A 224 -17.87 11.44 1.37
C LYS A 224 -17.34 10.55 0.26
N MET A 225 -17.12 9.27 0.56
CA MET A 225 -16.51 8.28 -0.36
C MET A 225 -17.35 6.99 -0.42
N PRO A 226 -18.63 7.07 -0.83
CA PRO A 226 -19.50 5.91 -0.88
C PRO A 226 -19.00 4.90 -1.91
N LEU A 227 -18.98 3.61 -1.53
CA LEU A 227 -18.53 2.51 -2.37
C LEU A 227 -17.11 2.71 -2.94
N MET A 228 -16.19 3.24 -2.11
CA MET A 228 -14.84 3.64 -2.52
C MET A 228 -14.10 2.49 -3.24
N THR A 229 -14.05 1.29 -2.66
CA THR A 229 -13.36 0.13 -3.25
C THR A 229 -13.94 -0.28 -4.61
N TRP A 230 -15.25 -0.22 -4.77
CA TRP A 230 -15.93 -0.50 -6.05
C TRP A 230 -15.61 0.56 -7.11
N LYS A 231 -15.57 1.84 -6.70
CA LYS A 231 -15.20 2.95 -7.61
C LYS A 231 -13.75 2.84 -8.04
N ILE A 232 -12.84 2.47 -7.15
CA ILE A 232 -11.43 2.25 -7.48
C ILE A 232 -11.30 1.06 -8.44
N TRP A 233 -11.95 -0.06 -8.15
CA TRP A 233 -11.96 -1.24 -9.00
C TRP A 233 -12.47 -0.90 -10.41
N PHE A 234 -13.66 -0.30 -10.50
CA PHE A 234 -14.22 0.12 -11.78
C PHE A 234 -13.31 1.12 -12.50
N GLY A 235 -12.75 2.09 -11.78
CA GLY A 235 -11.83 3.07 -12.33
C GLY A 235 -10.55 2.43 -12.90
N ILE A 236 -9.97 1.42 -12.25
CA ILE A 236 -8.81 0.69 -12.77
C ILE A 236 -9.13 0.07 -14.13
N TYR A 237 -10.25 -0.65 -14.24
CA TYR A 237 -10.65 -1.30 -15.51
C TYR A 237 -11.07 -0.28 -16.58
N LEU A 238 -11.77 0.79 -16.21
CA LEU A 238 -12.11 1.87 -17.13
C LEU A 238 -10.86 2.53 -17.70
N ASN A 239 -9.91 2.91 -16.85
CA ASN A 239 -8.65 3.51 -17.30
C ASN A 239 -7.82 2.53 -18.15
N ALA A 240 -7.80 1.24 -17.79
CA ALA A 240 -7.17 0.21 -18.61
C ALA A 240 -7.83 0.11 -19.99
N GLY A 241 -9.16 0.11 -20.07
CA GLY A 241 -9.91 0.13 -21.32
C GLY A 241 -9.63 1.38 -22.18
N ILE A 242 -9.56 2.56 -21.57
CA ILE A 242 -9.20 3.80 -22.26
C ILE A 242 -7.77 3.73 -22.83
N LEU A 243 -6.81 3.26 -22.04
CA LEU A 243 -5.43 3.12 -22.49
C LEU A 243 -5.31 2.13 -23.64
N TYR A 244 -6.00 1.00 -23.55
CA TYR A 244 -5.95 -0.06 -24.56
C TYR A 244 -6.72 0.30 -25.83
N ALA A 245 -8.02 0.61 -25.73
CA ALA A 245 -8.90 0.73 -26.89
C ALA A 245 -8.86 2.12 -27.53
N ILE A 246 -8.74 3.20 -26.73
CA ILE A 246 -8.82 4.58 -27.23
C ILE A 246 -7.41 5.12 -27.50
N LYS A 247 -6.51 5.00 -26.52
CA LYS A 247 -5.15 5.56 -26.60
C LYS A 247 -4.14 4.62 -27.23
N ARG A 248 -4.50 3.36 -27.46
CA ARG A 248 -3.67 2.34 -28.12
C ARG A 248 -2.27 2.21 -27.52
N VAL A 249 -2.17 2.32 -26.20
CA VAL A 249 -0.90 2.15 -25.46
C VAL A 249 -0.45 0.69 -25.58
N THR A 250 0.85 0.48 -25.72
CA THR A 250 1.45 -0.84 -25.82
C THR A 250 1.07 -1.73 -24.64
N PHE A 251 0.55 -2.91 -24.94
CA PHE A 251 0.20 -3.92 -23.95
C PHE A 251 1.37 -4.91 -23.79
N TYR A 252 1.88 -5.03 -22.57
CA TYR A 252 2.91 -5.98 -22.19
C TYR A 252 2.25 -7.20 -21.54
N SER A 253 2.37 -8.36 -22.18
CA SER A 253 1.84 -9.60 -21.62
C SER A 253 2.54 -9.96 -20.32
N HIS A 254 1.79 -10.55 -19.39
CA HIS A 254 2.35 -11.05 -18.12
C HIS A 254 3.43 -12.10 -18.42
N PRO A 255 4.64 -12.02 -17.86
CA PRO A 255 5.65 -13.06 -18.02
C PRO A 255 5.08 -14.39 -17.50
N LYS A 256 5.02 -15.41 -18.37
CA LYS A 256 4.61 -16.76 -17.96
C LYS A 256 5.60 -17.24 -16.91
N LYS A 257 5.12 -17.69 -15.74
CA LYS A 257 5.97 -18.45 -14.79
C LYS A 257 6.60 -19.60 -15.58
N SER A 258 7.91 -19.65 -15.63
CA SER A 258 8.63 -20.80 -16.18
C SER A 258 8.28 -22.02 -15.32
N THR A 259 7.69 -23.03 -15.95
CA THR A 259 7.29 -24.30 -15.32
C THR A 259 8.51 -25.22 -15.03
N ASN A 260 9.69 -24.67 -14.78
CA ASN A 260 10.94 -25.41 -14.61
C ASN A 260 11.42 -25.56 -13.16
N ASP A 261 10.49 -25.59 -12.17
CA ASP A 261 10.86 -26.00 -10.80
C ASP A 261 10.04 -27.21 -10.31
N LYS A 262 9.84 -28.18 -11.22
CA LYS A 262 9.47 -29.55 -10.84
C LYS A 262 10.61 -30.47 -11.28
N GLY A 263 11.56 -30.70 -10.36
CA GLY A 263 12.57 -31.75 -10.57
C GLY A 263 13.90 -31.47 -9.95
N ALA A 264 13.98 -31.52 -8.64
CA ALA A 264 15.15 -32.01 -7.93
C ALA A 264 14.65 -32.61 -6.62
N SER A 265 14.63 -33.90 -6.62
CA SER A 265 14.38 -34.83 -5.51
C SER A 265 15.30 -34.60 -4.32
#